data_f306fb036f2e2ab780cdf007906ee7fe
#
_entry.id   f306fb036f2e2ab780cdf007906ee7fe
#
_cell.length_a   1.000
_cell.length_b   1.000
_cell.length_c   1.000
_cell.angle_alpha   90.00
_cell.angle_beta   90.00
_cell.angle_gamma   90.00
#
_symmetry.space_group_name_H-M   'P 1'
#
loop_
_entity.id
_entity.type
_entity.pdbx_description
1 polymer ?
#
loop_
_entity_poly.entity_id
_entity_poly.type
_entity_poly.pdbx_seq_one_letter_code
_entity_poly.pdbx_strand_id
1 'polypeptide(L)'
;MDFFSGSATTAHAVMQLNAEDGGHRKFIMVQLPEKCDEASEAYKAGYKNICEIGKERIRRAGDKIKSEHPDAKLDIGFRVFRVDESNMEDVYYHPEELTQTMLGGMVSNIKPDRTDLDLLYACLLDWGVEISLSHTQAVIDGCTVHNVDNGALCACFDERVPLSVIDYMAKQQPLRAVFRDNSFAADDSKINVTEIFKNLSPDTKVKVI
;
A
#
# COMPACT_ATOMS: atom_id res chain seq x y z
N MET A 1 -15.01 -13.64 0.62
CA MET A 1 -15.25 -12.21 0.38
C MET A 1 -16.70 -11.91 0.75
N ASP A 2 -16.95 -10.76 1.39
CA ASP A 2 -18.26 -10.32 1.85
C ASP A 2 -18.46 -8.86 1.41
N PHE A 3 -19.45 -8.61 0.52
CA PHE A 3 -19.68 -7.30 -0.10
C PHE A 3 -20.56 -6.35 0.73
N PHE A 4 -21.26 -6.85 1.72
CA PHE A 4 -22.11 -6.07 2.62
C PHE A 4 -21.80 -6.47 4.04
N SER A 5 -20.55 -6.29 4.43
CA SER A 5 -19.99 -6.86 5.67
C SER A 5 -20.61 -6.34 6.95
N GLY A 6 -21.36 -5.24 6.88
CA GLY A 6 -22.02 -4.64 8.04
C GLY A 6 -21.02 -4.39 9.17
N SER A 7 -21.24 -5.05 10.30
CA SER A 7 -20.35 -4.98 11.47
C SER A 7 -19.20 -5.98 11.43
N ALA A 8 -18.85 -6.55 10.26
CA ALA A 8 -17.73 -7.47 10.06
C ALA A 8 -17.82 -8.81 10.83
N THR A 9 -19.00 -9.39 10.93
CA THR A 9 -19.21 -10.69 11.60
C THR A 9 -18.47 -11.82 10.90
N THR A 10 -18.41 -11.80 9.57
CA THR A 10 -17.68 -12.79 8.76
C THR A 10 -16.18 -12.80 9.07
N ALA A 11 -15.56 -11.62 9.26
CA ALA A 11 -14.14 -11.54 9.63
C ALA A 11 -13.88 -12.20 10.99
N HIS A 12 -14.76 -11.93 11.98
CA HIS A 12 -14.70 -12.57 13.29
C HIS A 12 -14.80 -14.10 13.17
N ALA A 13 -15.76 -14.61 12.40
CA ALA A 13 -15.95 -16.05 12.21
C ALA A 13 -14.74 -16.69 11.53
N VAL A 14 -14.12 -16.04 10.55
CA VAL A 14 -12.91 -16.54 9.88
C VAL A 14 -11.72 -16.64 10.84
N MET A 15 -11.51 -15.63 11.69
CA MET A 15 -10.45 -15.65 12.71
C MET A 15 -10.70 -16.77 13.73
N GLN A 16 -11.94 -16.95 14.17
CA GLN A 16 -12.32 -18.00 15.09
C GLN A 16 -12.05 -19.40 14.52
N LEU A 17 -12.47 -19.67 13.28
CA LEU A 17 -12.19 -20.93 12.59
C LEU A 17 -10.70 -21.21 12.44
N ASN A 18 -9.90 -20.17 12.11
CA ASN A 18 -8.46 -20.33 12.01
C ASN A 18 -7.83 -20.70 13.36
N ALA A 19 -8.37 -20.19 14.46
CA ALA A 19 -7.91 -20.55 15.80
C ALA A 19 -8.25 -21.99 16.17
N GLU A 20 -9.43 -22.47 15.76
CA GLU A 20 -9.93 -23.81 16.11
C GLU A 20 -9.24 -24.93 15.32
N ASP A 21 -8.96 -24.71 14.02
CA ASP A 21 -8.46 -25.75 13.14
C ASP A 21 -7.02 -25.52 12.61
N GLY A 22 -6.38 -24.41 13.04
CA GLY A 22 -5.04 -24.01 12.57
C GLY A 22 -5.01 -23.55 11.12
N GLY A 23 -6.15 -23.16 10.54
CA GLY A 23 -6.27 -22.70 9.18
C GLY A 23 -5.64 -21.31 8.96
N HIS A 24 -5.39 -20.98 7.69
CA HIS A 24 -4.84 -19.69 7.26
C HIS A 24 -5.77 -18.95 6.29
N ARG A 25 -7.07 -19.00 6.55
CA ARG A 25 -8.07 -18.33 5.72
C ARG A 25 -7.92 -16.83 5.84
N LYS A 26 -8.05 -16.15 4.70
CA LYS A 26 -8.09 -14.69 4.61
C LYS A 26 -9.52 -14.23 4.37
N PHE A 27 -9.80 -12.98 4.75
CA PHE A 27 -11.09 -12.35 4.48
C PHE A 27 -10.91 -11.05 3.70
N ILE A 28 -11.88 -10.73 2.86
CA ILE A 28 -12.02 -9.43 2.19
C ILE A 28 -13.42 -8.95 2.52
N MET A 29 -13.49 -7.79 3.15
CA MET A 29 -14.74 -7.17 3.61
C MET A 29 -14.95 -5.88 2.84
N VAL A 30 -16.10 -5.72 2.22
CA VAL A 30 -16.45 -4.50 1.48
C VAL A 30 -17.70 -3.91 2.12
N GLN A 31 -17.66 -2.64 2.48
CA GLN A 31 -18.77 -1.93 3.11
C GLN A 31 -18.78 -0.46 2.70
N LEU A 32 -19.96 0.05 2.37
CA LEU A 32 -20.18 1.47 2.22
C LEU A 32 -20.13 2.15 3.59
N PRO A 33 -19.54 3.35 3.72
CA PRO A 33 -19.41 4.05 5.00
C PRO A 33 -20.73 4.73 5.41
N GLU A 34 -21.80 3.95 5.56
CA GLU A 34 -23.11 4.44 6.00
C GLU A 34 -22.99 5.09 7.38
N LYS A 35 -23.48 6.31 7.49
CA LYS A 35 -23.42 7.09 8.73
C LYS A 35 -24.28 6.45 9.82
N CYS A 36 -23.75 6.42 11.04
CA CYS A 36 -24.56 6.07 12.22
C CYS A 36 -25.52 7.21 12.56
N ASP A 37 -26.70 6.86 13.05
CA ASP A 37 -27.64 7.83 13.61
C ASP A 37 -27.01 8.52 14.83
N GLU A 38 -27.06 9.84 14.90
CA GLU A 38 -26.48 10.63 15.98
C GLU A 38 -27.06 10.31 17.35
N ALA A 39 -28.32 9.82 17.41
CA ALA A 39 -28.96 9.37 18.63
C ALA A 39 -28.55 7.95 19.04
N SER A 40 -27.90 7.19 18.16
CA SER A 40 -27.49 5.81 18.43
C SER A 40 -26.38 5.71 19.47
N GLU A 41 -26.34 4.58 20.19
CA GLU A 41 -25.26 4.29 21.14
C GLU A 41 -23.91 4.15 20.45
N ALA A 42 -23.87 3.67 19.19
CA ALA A 42 -22.66 3.57 18.41
C ALA A 42 -22.05 4.97 18.12
N TYR A 43 -22.88 5.94 17.75
CA TYR A 43 -22.42 7.32 17.49
C TYR A 43 -21.92 7.98 18.78
N LYS A 44 -22.65 7.81 19.92
CA LYS A 44 -22.23 8.29 21.24
C LYS A 44 -20.90 7.67 21.70
N ALA A 45 -20.64 6.40 21.32
CA ALA A 45 -19.37 5.73 21.56
C ALA A 45 -18.22 6.16 20.62
N GLY A 46 -18.48 7.10 19.69
CA GLY A 46 -17.48 7.66 18.79
C GLY A 46 -17.43 7.05 17.38
N TYR A 47 -18.27 6.06 17.07
CA TYR A 47 -18.31 5.43 15.75
C TYR A 47 -19.25 6.21 14.81
N LYS A 48 -18.68 6.95 13.87
CA LYS A 48 -19.45 7.81 12.96
C LYS A 48 -20.14 7.07 11.82
N ASN A 49 -19.64 5.88 11.48
CA ASN A 49 -20.17 5.04 10.40
C ASN A 49 -19.98 3.55 10.70
N ILE A 50 -20.70 2.71 9.95
CA ILE A 50 -20.69 1.27 10.14
C ILE A 50 -19.31 0.63 9.91
N CYS A 51 -18.47 1.21 9.04
CA CYS A 51 -17.11 0.70 8.80
C CYS A 51 -16.23 0.84 10.04
N GLU A 52 -16.39 1.93 10.83
CA GLU A 52 -15.66 2.09 12.09
C GLU A 52 -16.07 1.02 13.11
N ILE A 53 -17.37 0.68 13.17
CA ILE A 53 -17.87 -0.42 13.99
C ILE A 53 -17.27 -1.76 13.56
N GLY A 54 -17.23 -2.00 12.24
CA GLY A 54 -16.64 -3.21 11.65
C GLY A 54 -15.15 -3.36 11.99
N LYS A 55 -14.38 -2.30 11.83
CA LYS A 55 -12.95 -2.28 12.17
C LYS A 55 -12.71 -2.57 13.66
N GLU A 56 -13.51 -1.97 14.53
CA GLU A 56 -13.39 -2.18 15.96
C GLU A 56 -13.80 -3.60 16.37
N ARG A 57 -14.83 -4.16 15.74
CA ARG A 57 -15.19 -5.56 15.96
C ARG A 57 -14.04 -6.50 15.58
N ILE A 58 -13.38 -6.29 14.45
CA ILE A 58 -12.25 -7.12 14.02
C ILE A 58 -11.14 -7.07 15.07
N ARG A 59 -10.77 -5.88 15.57
CA ARG A 59 -9.73 -5.72 16.60
C ARG A 59 -10.10 -6.49 17.87
N ARG A 60 -11.30 -6.22 18.43
CA ARG A 60 -11.75 -6.88 19.67
C ARG A 60 -11.87 -8.39 19.52
N ALA A 61 -12.36 -8.86 18.36
CA ALA A 61 -12.45 -10.29 18.08
C ALA A 61 -11.05 -10.93 18.02
N GLY A 62 -10.09 -10.29 17.33
CA GLY A 62 -8.71 -10.76 17.26
C GLY A 62 -8.07 -10.86 18.64
N ASP A 63 -8.19 -9.82 19.47
CA ASP A 63 -7.63 -9.81 20.83
C ASP A 63 -8.27 -10.89 21.72
N LYS A 64 -9.60 -11.03 21.66
CA LYS A 64 -10.32 -12.05 22.40
C LYS A 64 -9.86 -13.46 22.00
N ILE A 65 -9.89 -13.77 20.70
CA ILE A 65 -9.51 -15.08 20.18
C ILE A 65 -8.05 -15.40 20.55
N LYS A 66 -7.14 -14.43 20.44
CA LYS A 66 -5.74 -14.61 20.84
C LYS A 66 -5.59 -14.90 22.32
N SER A 67 -6.43 -14.30 23.17
CA SER A 67 -6.42 -14.58 24.62
C SER A 67 -7.00 -15.97 24.96
N GLU A 68 -7.98 -16.45 24.19
CA GLU A 68 -8.61 -17.76 24.34
C GLU A 68 -7.75 -18.89 23.76
N HIS A 69 -6.90 -18.59 22.76
CA HIS A 69 -6.03 -19.55 22.08
C HIS A 69 -4.56 -19.05 22.06
N PRO A 70 -3.88 -18.94 23.21
CA PRO A 70 -2.56 -18.33 23.34
C PRO A 70 -1.47 -19.05 22.54
N ASP A 71 -1.61 -20.35 22.32
CA ASP A 71 -0.65 -21.18 21.58
C ASP A 71 -0.89 -21.20 20.06
N ALA A 72 -2.01 -20.64 19.58
CA ALA A 72 -2.35 -20.60 18.17
C ALA A 72 -1.53 -19.53 17.44
N LYS A 73 -0.92 -19.89 16.32
CA LYS A 73 -0.23 -18.95 15.42
C LYS A 73 -1.26 -18.21 14.55
N LEU A 74 -1.89 -17.21 15.13
CA LEU A 74 -2.95 -16.44 14.47
C LEU A 74 -2.42 -15.15 13.87
N ASP A 75 -2.77 -14.90 12.63
CA ASP A 75 -2.75 -13.56 12.04
C ASP A 75 -4.08 -12.87 12.36
N ILE A 76 -4.05 -11.91 13.27
CA ILE A 76 -5.19 -11.07 13.65
C ILE A 76 -5.15 -9.69 13.00
N GLY A 77 -4.11 -9.44 12.18
CA GLY A 77 -3.94 -8.19 11.46
C GLY A 77 -4.92 -8.05 10.30
N PHE A 78 -5.21 -6.80 9.93
CA PHE A 78 -5.96 -6.48 8.71
C PHE A 78 -5.52 -5.13 8.16
N ARG A 79 -5.71 -4.96 6.86
CA ARG A 79 -5.47 -3.70 6.16
C ARG A 79 -6.79 -3.03 5.84
N VAL A 80 -6.80 -1.71 5.87
CA VAL A 80 -7.96 -0.91 5.53
C VAL A 80 -7.63 -0.10 4.29
N PHE A 81 -8.45 -0.25 3.26
CA PHE A 81 -8.37 0.53 2.04
C PHE A 81 -9.64 1.35 1.85
N ARG A 82 -9.50 2.46 1.18
CA ARG A 82 -10.61 3.26 0.69
C ARG A 82 -10.50 3.32 -0.83
N VAL A 83 -11.61 3.09 -1.52
CA VAL A 83 -11.68 3.36 -2.95
C VAL A 83 -11.69 4.87 -3.14
N ASP A 84 -10.74 5.37 -3.90
CA ASP A 84 -10.55 6.77 -4.19
C ASP A 84 -10.26 6.96 -5.69
N GLU A 85 -10.05 8.19 -6.11
CA GLU A 85 -9.62 8.54 -7.46
C GLU A 85 -8.20 8.05 -7.75
N SER A 86 -7.78 8.14 -9.01
CA SER A 86 -6.42 7.87 -9.43
C SER A 86 -5.38 8.64 -8.62
N ASN A 87 -4.22 8.03 -8.36
CA ASN A 87 -3.08 8.71 -7.73
C ASN A 87 -2.44 9.76 -8.66
N MET A 88 -2.76 9.68 -9.96
CA MET A 88 -2.17 10.56 -10.97
C MET A 88 -3.07 11.77 -11.22
N GLU A 89 -2.45 12.90 -11.54
CA GLU A 89 -3.16 14.08 -12.06
C GLU A 89 -3.80 13.75 -13.40
N ASP A 90 -5.01 14.25 -13.62
CA ASP A 90 -5.68 14.15 -14.92
C ASP A 90 -5.03 15.15 -15.89
N VAL A 91 -4.30 14.63 -16.87
CA VAL A 91 -3.62 15.44 -17.87
C VAL A 91 -4.55 15.64 -19.07
N TYR A 92 -5.50 16.57 -18.94
CA TYR A 92 -6.34 17.04 -20.04
C TYR A 92 -5.92 18.48 -20.41
N TYR A 93 -4.91 18.59 -21.30
CA TYR A 93 -4.54 19.89 -21.85
C TYR A 93 -4.95 19.96 -23.32
N HIS A 94 -5.74 20.97 -23.67
CA HIS A 94 -5.82 21.37 -25.06
C HIS A 94 -4.45 21.94 -25.49
N PRO A 95 -3.92 21.56 -26.68
CA PRO A 95 -2.59 22.02 -27.14
C PRO A 95 -2.40 23.53 -27.12
N GLU A 96 -3.50 24.28 -27.23
CA GLU A 96 -3.53 25.75 -27.20
C GLU A 96 -3.37 26.37 -25.80
N GLU A 97 -3.55 25.57 -24.74
CA GLU A 97 -3.48 26.01 -23.33
C GLU A 97 -2.09 25.74 -22.71
N LEU A 98 -1.22 25.00 -23.41
CA LEU A 98 0.10 24.63 -22.90
C LEU A 98 1.04 25.83 -22.88
N THR A 99 1.37 26.31 -21.70
CA THR A 99 2.44 27.31 -21.50
C THR A 99 3.74 26.64 -21.04
N GLN A 100 4.87 27.30 -21.30
CA GLN A 100 6.19 26.80 -20.89
C GLN A 100 6.30 26.64 -19.36
N THR A 101 5.58 27.43 -18.60
CA THR A 101 5.49 27.35 -17.14
C THR A 101 4.74 26.09 -16.70
N MET A 102 3.71 25.68 -17.44
CA MET A 102 2.96 24.45 -17.17
C MET A 102 3.79 23.21 -17.44
N LEU A 103 4.65 23.24 -18.49
CA LEU A 103 5.57 22.15 -18.78
C LEU A 103 6.55 21.88 -17.63
N GLY A 104 7.01 22.92 -16.93
CA GLY A 104 7.84 22.77 -15.73
C GLY A 104 7.10 22.16 -14.53
N GLY A 105 5.79 22.37 -14.42
CA GLY A 105 4.94 21.76 -13.38
C GLY A 105 4.52 20.30 -13.66
N MET A 106 4.67 19.84 -14.92
CA MET A 106 4.34 18.50 -15.36
C MET A 106 5.39 17.43 -14.97
N VAL A 107 6.44 17.83 -14.30
CA VAL A 107 7.52 16.92 -13.85
C VAL A 107 7.03 15.92 -12.79
N SER A 108 5.98 16.26 -12.07
CA SER A 108 5.31 15.32 -11.16
C SER A 108 3.85 15.18 -11.58
N ASN A 109 3.47 14.00 -12.05
CA ASN A 109 2.10 13.64 -12.40
C ASN A 109 1.33 13.00 -11.24
N ILE A 110 1.90 12.98 -10.04
CA ILE A 110 1.30 12.40 -8.83
C ILE A 110 0.60 13.51 -8.06
N LYS A 111 -0.64 13.26 -7.64
CA LYS A 111 -1.42 14.18 -6.80
C LYS A 111 -0.68 14.47 -5.49
N PRO A 112 -0.66 15.72 -5.01
CA PRO A 112 0.16 16.13 -3.86
C PRO A 112 -0.32 15.56 -2.52
N ASP A 113 -1.55 15.07 -2.45
CA ASP A 113 -2.15 14.45 -1.26
C ASP A 113 -1.91 12.95 -1.17
N ARG A 114 -1.19 12.35 -2.13
CA ARG A 114 -0.90 10.92 -2.17
C ARG A 114 0.33 10.58 -1.33
N THR A 115 0.20 9.51 -0.57
CA THR A 115 1.28 8.96 0.26
C THR A 115 2.05 7.86 -0.47
N ASP A 116 3.24 7.53 0.01
CA ASP A 116 4.03 6.41 -0.50
C ASP A 116 3.26 5.08 -0.47
N LEU A 117 2.40 4.89 0.55
CA LEU A 117 1.56 3.70 0.63
C LEU A 117 0.50 3.66 -0.47
N ASP A 118 -0.09 4.80 -0.83
CA ASP A 118 -1.05 4.87 -1.94
C ASP A 118 -0.39 4.46 -3.25
N LEU A 119 0.83 4.94 -3.50
CA LEU A 119 1.63 4.58 -4.67
C LEU A 119 2.04 3.11 -4.65
N LEU A 120 2.51 2.61 -3.50
CA LEU A 120 2.93 1.23 -3.33
C LEU A 120 1.78 0.26 -3.64
N TYR A 121 0.61 0.49 -3.04
CA TYR A 121 -0.54 -0.39 -3.24
C TYR A 121 -1.11 -0.29 -4.66
N ALA A 122 -1.06 0.88 -5.29
CA ALA A 122 -1.38 1.00 -6.71
C ALA A 122 -0.44 0.15 -7.58
N CYS A 123 0.87 0.19 -7.33
CA CYS A 123 1.84 -0.65 -8.03
C CYS A 123 1.61 -2.15 -7.80
N LEU A 124 1.26 -2.56 -6.58
CA LEU A 124 0.93 -3.95 -6.28
C LEU A 124 -0.27 -4.44 -7.09
N LEU A 125 -1.33 -3.61 -7.16
CA LEU A 125 -2.53 -3.92 -7.95
C LEU A 125 -2.24 -3.97 -9.46
N ASP A 126 -1.51 -2.99 -9.99
CA ASP A 126 -1.15 -2.89 -11.41
C ASP A 126 -0.32 -4.10 -11.87
N TRP A 127 0.54 -4.62 -11.01
CA TRP A 127 1.37 -5.77 -11.32
C TRP A 127 0.81 -7.12 -10.87
N GLY A 128 -0.41 -7.15 -10.34
CA GLY A 128 -1.06 -8.36 -9.87
C GLY A 128 -0.33 -9.02 -8.68
N VAL A 129 0.37 -8.22 -7.88
CA VAL A 129 1.02 -8.68 -6.64
C VAL A 129 -0.02 -8.68 -5.53
N GLU A 130 -0.05 -9.73 -4.73
CA GLU A 130 -1.03 -9.89 -3.67
C GLU A 130 -0.86 -8.81 -2.59
N ILE A 131 -1.90 -8.01 -2.35
CA ILE A 131 -1.88 -6.90 -1.39
C ILE A 131 -1.83 -7.33 0.08
N SER A 132 -1.98 -8.63 0.37
CA SER A 132 -1.91 -9.18 1.72
C SER A 132 -0.49 -9.62 2.12
N LEU A 133 0.47 -9.56 1.22
CA LEU A 133 1.86 -9.95 1.47
C LEU A 133 2.51 -9.07 2.55
N SER A 134 3.54 -9.60 3.19
CA SER A 134 4.29 -8.86 4.21
C SER A 134 4.91 -7.59 3.63
N HIS A 135 4.92 -6.52 4.40
CA HIS A 135 5.50 -5.25 4.01
C HIS A 135 6.38 -4.72 5.13
N THR A 136 7.60 -4.38 4.80
CA THR A 136 8.58 -3.76 5.71
C THR A 136 9.10 -2.47 5.11
N GLN A 137 9.60 -1.59 5.97
CA GLN A 137 10.20 -0.32 5.58
C GLN A 137 11.59 -0.20 6.20
N ALA A 138 12.51 0.39 5.46
CA ALA A 138 13.84 0.77 5.94
C ALA A 138 14.13 2.20 5.51
N VAL A 139 14.80 2.97 6.38
CA VAL A 139 15.27 4.32 6.03
C VAL A 139 16.75 4.23 5.70
N ILE A 140 17.11 4.58 4.48
CA ILE A 140 18.49 4.56 3.96
C ILE A 140 18.81 5.95 3.43
N ASP A 141 19.83 6.59 3.99
CA ASP A 141 20.27 7.95 3.62
C ASP A 141 19.10 8.98 3.54
N GLY A 142 18.15 8.85 4.46
CA GLY A 142 17.00 9.74 4.57
C GLY A 142 15.82 9.38 3.67
N CYS A 143 15.95 8.39 2.77
CA CYS A 143 14.88 7.91 1.91
C CYS A 143 14.20 6.66 2.49
N THR A 144 12.89 6.54 2.28
CA THR A 144 12.09 5.39 2.72
C THR A 144 12.07 4.32 1.62
N VAL A 145 12.64 3.16 1.92
CA VAL A 145 12.61 2.00 1.04
C VAL A 145 11.56 1.02 1.55
N HIS A 146 10.58 0.73 0.71
CA HIS A 146 9.54 -0.26 0.94
C HIS A 146 9.96 -1.60 0.37
N ASN A 147 9.81 -2.68 1.14
CA ASN A 147 10.06 -4.05 0.68
C ASN A 147 8.82 -4.90 0.94
N VAL A 148 8.31 -5.53 -0.09
CA VAL A 148 7.15 -6.42 -0.05
C VAL A 148 7.63 -7.84 -0.28
N ASP A 149 7.25 -8.75 0.63
CA ASP A 149 7.51 -10.19 0.59
C ASP A 149 8.98 -10.53 0.31
N ASN A 150 9.88 -9.87 1.05
CA ASN A 150 11.33 -10.08 0.94
C ASN A 150 11.88 -9.99 -0.50
N GLY A 151 11.35 -9.07 -1.30
CA GLY A 151 11.84 -8.80 -2.65
C GLY A 151 10.86 -9.09 -3.79
N ALA A 152 9.60 -9.43 -3.53
CA ALA A 152 8.61 -9.47 -4.61
C ALA A 152 8.46 -8.09 -5.28
N LEU A 153 8.56 -7.03 -4.46
CA LEU A 153 8.65 -5.64 -4.92
C LEU A 153 9.46 -4.81 -3.92
N CYS A 154 10.37 -3.99 -4.44
CA CYS A 154 11.08 -2.98 -3.69
C CYS A 154 10.78 -1.60 -4.29
N ALA A 155 10.41 -0.61 -3.46
CA ALA A 155 10.02 0.72 -3.94
C ALA A 155 10.65 1.84 -3.12
N CYS A 156 10.99 2.94 -3.77
CA CYS A 156 11.35 4.20 -3.14
C CYS A 156 10.68 5.34 -3.90
N PHE A 157 9.86 6.10 -3.19
CA PHE A 157 9.07 7.19 -3.79
C PHE A 157 9.58 8.58 -3.39
N ASP A 158 10.72 8.65 -2.74
CA ASP A 158 11.36 9.92 -2.39
C ASP A 158 11.88 10.67 -3.61
N GLU A 159 11.97 11.98 -3.50
CA GLU A 159 12.61 12.84 -4.49
C GLU A 159 14.13 12.77 -4.36
N ARG A 160 14.85 12.80 -5.48
CA ARG A 160 16.32 12.83 -5.52
C ARG A 160 16.97 11.67 -4.77
N VAL A 161 16.57 10.47 -5.11
CA VAL A 161 17.10 9.23 -4.52
C VAL A 161 18.61 9.11 -4.76
N PRO A 162 19.45 9.02 -3.72
CA PRO A 162 20.90 8.88 -3.87
C PRO A 162 21.29 7.48 -4.34
N LEU A 163 22.49 7.37 -4.94
CA LEU A 163 23.00 6.09 -5.46
C LEU A 163 23.12 5.00 -4.41
N SER A 164 23.39 5.34 -3.16
CA SER A 164 23.44 4.41 -2.03
C SER A 164 22.11 3.67 -1.80
N VAL A 165 20.99 4.35 -2.01
CA VAL A 165 19.64 3.77 -1.89
C VAL A 165 19.40 2.81 -3.07
N ILE A 166 19.77 3.22 -4.27
CA ILE A 166 19.66 2.39 -5.48
C ILE A 166 20.50 1.11 -5.34
N ASP A 167 21.74 1.26 -4.88
CA ASP A 167 22.66 0.16 -4.58
C ASP A 167 22.08 -0.78 -3.50
N TYR A 168 21.52 -0.22 -2.43
CA TYR A 168 20.85 -0.98 -1.39
C TYR A 168 19.69 -1.80 -1.95
N MET A 169 18.81 -1.18 -2.74
CA MET A 169 17.67 -1.87 -3.36
C MET A 169 18.13 -2.95 -4.33
N ALA A 170 19.12 -2.69 -5.18
CA ALA A 170 19.65 -3.68 -6.13
C ALA A 170 20.29 -4.88 -5.43
N LYS A 171 20.98 -4.68 -4.30
CA LYS A 171 21.56 -5.76 -3.47
C LYS A 171 20.50 -6.67 -2.82
N GLN A 172 19.26 -6.19 -2.62
CA GLN A 172 18.14 -7.04 -2.18
C GLN A 172 17.66 -8.00 -3.29
N GLN A 173 18.13 -7.82 -4.53
CA GLN A 173 17.74 -8.62 -5.70
C GLN A 173 16.23 -8.78 -5.85
N PRO A 174 15.44 -7.70 -5.83
CA PRO A 174 14.00 -7.80 -5.92
C PRO A 174 13.56 -8.25 -7.31
N LEU A 175 12.40 -8.88 -7.42
CA LEU A 175 11.80 -9.18 -8.72
C LEU A 175 11.39 -7.90 -9.46
N ARG A 176 11.00 -6.88 -8.71
CA ARG A 176 10.56 -5.58 -9.23
C ARG A 176 11.10 -4.45 -8.38
N ALA A 177 11.57 -3.39 -9.03
CA ALA A 177 11.99 -2.14 -8.38
C ALA A 177 11.17 -0.98 -8.94
N VAL A 178 10.65 -0.10 -8.08
CA VAL A 178 9.84 1.07 -8.46
C VAL A 178 10.42 2.35 -7.91
N PHE A 179 10.45 3.37 -8.75
CA PHE A 179 10.83 4.73 -8.41
C PHE A 179 9.81 5.72 -8.98
N ARG A 180 9.79 6.94 -8.45
CA ARG A 180 9.08 8.06 -9.09
C ARG A 180 9.95 8.68 -10.20
N ASP A 181 9.31 9.31 -11.16
CA ASP A 181 10.05 10.03 -12.22
C ASP A 181 10.94 11.13 -11.66
N ASN A 182 10.43 11.90 -10.69
CA ASN A 182 11.18 12.95 -10.00
C ASN A 182 12.19 12.44 -8.94
N SER A 183 12.30 11.11 -8.74
CA SER A 183 13.39 10.53 -7.94
C SER A 183 14.76 10.76 -8.59
N PHE A 184 14.79 11.12 -9.86
CA PHE A 184 16.03 11.30 -10.62
C PHE A 184 16.19 12.76 -11.05
N ALA A 185 17.33 13.36 -10.70
CA ALA A 185 17.61 14.76 -11.01
C ALA A 185 17.83 15.04 -12.50
N ALA A 186 18.18 14.01 -13.30
CA ALA A 186 18.44 14.09 -14.73
C ALA A 186 18.31 12.71 -15.39
N ASP A 187 18.14 12.68 -16.70
CA ASP A 187 18.04 11.43 -17.48
C ASP A 187 19.28 10.53 -17.34
N ASP A 188 20.46 11.11 -17.18
CA ASP A 188 21.69 10.36 -16.90
C ASP A 188 21.57 9.53 -15.61
N SER A 189 20.82 10.01 -14.61
CA SER A 189 20.59 9.29 -13.38
C SER A 189 19.69 8.05 -13.59
N LYS A 190 18.70 8.13 -14.48
CA LYS A 190 17.85 6.98 -14.87
C LYS A 190 18.65 5.90 -15.58
N ILE A 191 19.60 6.29 -16.46
CA ILE A 191 20.49 5.37 -17.15
C ILE A 191 21.38 4.64 -16.14
N ASN A 192 21.94 5.37 -15.18
CA ASN A 192 22.76 4.80 -14.11
C ASN A 192 22.00 3.78 -13.27
N VAL A 193 20.74 4.04 -12.93
CA VAL A 193 19.88 3.08 -12.21
C VAL A 193 19.75 1.77 -12.98
N THR A 194 19.45 1.87 -14.26
CA THR A 194 19.31 0.69 -15.12
C THR A 194 20.60 -0.13 -15.19
N GLU A 195 21.75 0.54 -15.30
CA GLU A 195 23.04 -0.14 -15.32
C GLU A 195 23.41 -0.77 -13.97
N ILE A 196 23.10 -0.11 -12.84
CA ILE A 196 23.32 -0.68 -11.49
C ILE A 196 22.50 -1.95 -11.33
N PHE A 197 21.20 -1.92 -11.68
CA PHE A 197 20.36 -3.11 -11.60
C PHE A 197 20.81 -4.21 -12.55
N LYS A 198 21.21 -3.91 -13.79
CA LYS A 198 21.77 -4.92 -14.71
C LYS A 198 23.00 -5.62 -14.14
N ASN A 199 23.84 -4.90 -13.41
CA ASN A 199 25.07 -5.46 -12.85
C ASN A 199 24.83 -6.23 -11.54
N LEU A 200 23.95 -5.76 -10.66
CA LEU A 200 23.74 -6.32 -9.33
C LEU A 200 22.53 -7.27 -9.25
N SER A 201 21.52 -7.04 -10.09
CA SER A 201 20.27 -7.80 -10.09
C SER A 201 19.65 -7.82 -11.50
N PRO A 202 20.25 -8.58 -12.45
CA PRO A 202 19.86 -8.56 -13.85
C PRO A 202 18.43 -9.02 -14.13
N ASP A 203 17.84 -9.79 -13.22
CA ASP A 203 16.48 -10.29 -13.33
C ASP A 203 15.42 -9.29 -12.80
N THR A 204 15.84 -8.19 -12.16
CA THR A 204 14.94 -7.17 -11.62
C THR A 204 14.31 -6.35 -12.75
N LYS A 205 12.98 -6.27 -12.75
CA LYS A 205 12.24 -5.34 -13.60
C LYS A 205 12.15 -3.98 -12.93
N VAL A 206 12.85 -2.97 -13.45
CA VAL A 206 12.79 -1.59 -12.97
C VAL A 206 11.66 -0.85 -13.68
N LYS A 207 10.81 -0.15 -12.91
CA LYS A 207 9.73 0.73 -13.39
C LYS A 207 9.86 2.11 -12.75
N VAL A 208 9.52 3.13 -13.54
CA VAL A 208 9.36 4.51 -13.07
C VAL A 208 7.90 4.90 -13.26
N ILE A 209 7.30 5.57 -12.29
CA ILE A 209 5.89 6.03 -12.27
C ILE A 209 5.81 7.53 -12.17
#